data_171b8d169178ba1562a4c5067bb238af
#
_entry.id   171b8d169178ba1562a4c5067bb238af
#
_cell.length_a   1.000
_cell.length_b   1.000
_cell.length_c   1.000
_cell.angle_alpha   90.00
_cell.angle_beta   90.00
_cell.angle_gamma   90.00
#
_symmetry.space_group_name_H-M   'P 1'
#
loop_
_entity.id
_entity.type
_entity.pdbx_description
1 polymer ?
#
loop_
_entity_poly.entity_id
_entity_poly.type
_entity_poly.pdbx_seq_one_letter_code
_entity_poly.pdbx_strand_id
1 'polypeptide(L)'
;MNRFREDVEEYTRFAAKFDTPVRYELLHGNSHEAISRIAGFYRVARSFSRKFDEGIGLARYEPVLSAIWSYQPERSQDPIEAVLDLTRDLKRLYRKEVLSASSKFLWFAWGREIIIYDSQALASIQTRFPSLKPKNYYGYCSAWRTLFAEDMGEIESECLRQAACMERWFHERVFDWHLWRLGKRQSRASGNADSPLVIGKR
;
A
#
# COMPACT_ATOMS: atom_id res chain seq x y z
N MET A 1 20.42 -19.56 2.82
CA MET A 1 19.59 -18.80 3.80
C MET A 1 18.50 -18.11 2.99
N ASN A 2 17.21 -18.32 3.31
CA ASN A 2 16.11 -17.76 2.55
C ASN A 2 16.13 -16.23 2.66
N ARG A 3 16.06 -15.52 1.53
CA ARG A 3 16.12 -14.04 1.47
C ARG A 3 14.91 -13.35 2.09
N PHE A 4 13.77 -14.05 2.22
CA PHE A 4 12.52 -13.52 2.80
C PHE A 4 12.39 -13.77 4.31
N ARG A 5 13.37 -14.40 4.97
CA ARG A 5 13.29 -14.77 6.39
C ARG A 5 12.94 -13.57 7.28
N GLU A 6 13.69 -12.49 7.14
CA GLU A 6 13.46 -11.27 7.93
C GLU A 6 12.14 -10.59 7.55
N ASP A 7 11.79 -10.62 6.25
CA ASP A 7 10.56 -9.97 5.76
C ASP A 7 9.31 -10.66 6.30
N VAL A 8 9.28 -12.02 6.34
CA VAL A 8 8.19 -12.80 6.92
C VAL A 8 8.07 -12.51 8.42
N GLU A 9 9.18 -12.52 9.16
CA GLU A 9 9.18 -12.27 10.61
C GLU A 9 8.71 -10.86 10.95
N GLU A 10 9.26 -9.85 10.26
CA GLU A 10 8.90 -8.45 10.49
C GLU A 10 7.44 -8.19 10.09
N TYR A 11 7.00 -8.68 8.93
CA TYR A 11 5.65 -8.46 8.47
C TYR A 11 4.61 -9.21 9.32
N THR A 12 4.89 -10.42 9.80
CA THR A 12 4.01 -11.12 10.74
C THR A 12 3.73 -10.27 11.98
N ARG A 13 4.77 -9.70 12.57
CA ARG A 13 4.63 -8.81 13.73
C ARG A 13 3.86 -7.53 13.38
N PHE A 14 4.12 -6.98 12.21
CA PHE A 14 3.48 -5.76 11.75
C PHE A 14 2.01 -5.99 11.40
N ALA A 15 1.67 -7.02 10.63
CA ALA A 15 0.30 -7.33 10.23
C ALA A 15 -0.62 -7.51 11.45
N ALA A 16 -0.16 -8.23 12.48
CA ALA A 16 -0.92 -8.43 13.70
C ALA A 16 -1.15 -7.12 14.49
N LYS A 17 -0.20 -6.18 14.45
CA LYS A 17 -0.26 -4.94 15.23
C LYS A 17 -0.94 -3.77 14.50
N PHE A 18 -0.92 -3.79 13.19
CA PHE A 18 -1.40 -2.65 12.41
C PHE A 18 -2.38 -3.06 11.30
N ASP A 19 -1.96 -3.82 10.28
CA ASP A 19 -2.80 -4.05 9.09
C ASP A 19 -4.12 -4.72 9.45
N THR A 20 -4.11 -5.79 10.24
CA THR A 20 -5.31 -6.53 10.61
C THR A 20 -6.26 -5.70 11.50
N PRO A 21 -5.82 -5.09 12.62
CA PRO A 21 -6.68 -4.27 13.44
C PRO A 21 -7.25 -3.05 12.72
N VAL A 22 -6.42 -2.35 11.94
CA VAL A 22 -6.86 -1.15 11.21
C VAL A 22 -7.85 -1.49 10.11
N ARG A 23 -7.65 -2.62 9.42
CA ARG A 23 -8.62 -3.11 8.44
C ARG A 23 -9.96 -3.45 9.09
N TYR A 24 -9.93 -4.15 10.22
CA TYR A 24 -11.15 -4.46 10.98
C TYR A 24 -11.89 -3.18 11.38
N GLU A 25 -11.16 -2.18 11.88
CA GLU A 25 -11.73 -0.89 12.27
C GLU A 25 -12.32 -0.12 11.08
N LEU A 26 -11.66 -0.16 9.91
CA LEU A 26 -12.18 0.44 8.68
C LEU A 26 -13.51 -0.17 8.25
N LEU A 27 -13.64 -1.49 8.34
CA LEU A 27 -14.81 -2.23 7.84
C LEU A 27 -15.96 -2.30 8.83
N HIS A 28 -15.69 -2.25 10.14
CA HIS A 28 -16.68 -2.55 11.18
C HIS A 28 -16.72 -1.54 12.34
N GLY A 29 -15.82 -0.57 12.35
CA GLY A 29 -15.69 0.40 13.44
C GLY A 29 -15.66 1.85 12.97
N ASN A 30 -14.71 2.63 13.51
CA ASN A 30 -14.52 4.04 13.15
C ASN A 30 -13.70 4.19 11.86
N SER A 31 -14.38 4.19 10.72
CA SER A 31 -13.74 4.28 9.39
C SER A 31 -12.91 5.57 9.22
N HIS A 32 -13.32 6.70 9.81
CA HIS A 32 -12.56 7.96 9.75
C HIS A 32 -11.21 7.86 10.47
N GLU A 33 -11.21 7.26 11.65
CA GLU A 33 -9.97 7.05 12.40
C GLU A 33 -9.06 6.05 11.69
N ALA A 34 -9.63 4.96 11.19
CA ALA A 34 -8.90 3.95 10.43
C ALA A 34 -8.19 4.55 9.21
N ILE A 35 -8.89 5.34 8.37
CA ILE A 35 -8.31 6.04 7.23
C ILE A 35 -7.21 7.03 7.66
N SER A 36 -7.42 7.75 8.74
CA SER A 36 -6.43 8.68 9.29
C SER A 36 -5.15 7.94 9.73
N ARG A 37 -5.30 6.79 10.41
CA ARG A 37 -4.18 5.93 10.81
C ARG A 37 -3.44 5.37 9.60
N ILE A 38 -4.16 4.87 8.58
CA ILE A 38 -3.57 4.40 7.31
C ILE A 38 -2.79 5.53 6.66
N ALA A 39 -3.41 6.70 6.50
CA ALA A 39 -2.79 7.84 5.85
C ALA A 39 -1.53 8.34 6.58
N GLY A 40 -1.56 8.34 7.92
CA GLY A 40 -0.42 8.72 8.76
C GLY A 40 0.72 7.72 8.65
N PHE A 41 0.43 6.44 8.85
CA PHE A 41 1.42 5.37 8.83
C PHE A 41 2.12 5.27 7.47
N TYR A 42 1.34 5.22 6.39
CA TYR A 42 1.88 5.12 5.02
C TYR A 42 2.34 6.45 4.44
N ARG A 43 2.38 7.52 5.24
CA ARG A 43 2.86 8.86 4.87
C ARG A 43 2.16 9.48 3.65
N VAL A 44 0.92 9.07 3.39
CA VAL A 44 0.11 9.63 2.31
C VAL A 44 -0.78 10.81 2.78
N ALA A 45 -0.84 11.07 4.08
CA ALA A 45 -1.62 12.17 4.67
C ALA A 45 -1.32 13.55 4.06
N ARG A 46 -0.08 13.78 3.59
CA ARG A 46 0.34 15.04 2.95
C ARG A 46 -0.39 15.33 1.63
N SER A 47 -0.99 14.31 1.03
CA SER A 47 -1.78 14.46 -0.21
C SER A 47 -3.17 15.05 0.04
N PHE A 48 -3.61 15.12 1.30
CA PHE A 48 -4.93 15.58 1.70
C PHE A 48 -4.83 16.86 2.53
N SER A 49 -5.75 17.78 2.35
CA SER A 49 -5.81 19.04 3.12
C SER A 49 -5.89 18.75 4.61
N ARG A 50 -5.20 19.55 5.45
CA ARG A 50 -5.22 19.38 6.91
C ARG A 50 -6.50 19.91 7.56
N LYS A 51 -7.16 20.85 6.90
CA LYS A 51 -8.40 21.47 7.37
C LYS A 51 -9.60 20.80 6.73
N PHE A 52 -10.75 20.96 7.37
CA PHE A 52 -12.03 20.88 6.69
C PHE A 52 -11.93 21.64 5.36
N ASP A 53 -12.52 21.10 4.34
CA ASP A 53 -12.89 21.93 3.22
C ASP A 53 -14.07 22.78 3.72
N GLU A 54 -13.77 23.97 4.24
CA GLU A 54 -14.77 24.90 4.80
C GLU A 54 -15.85 25.23 3.78
N GLY A 55 -15.51 25.10 2.46
CA GLY A 55 -16.44 25.37 1.38
C GLY A 55 -17.52 24.30 1.20
N ILE A 56 -17.27 23.06 1.60
CA ILE A 56 -18.21 21.94 1.49
C ILE A 56 -18.56 21.27 2.82
N GLY A 57 -17.98 21.76 3.93
CA GLY A 57 -18.30 21.29 5.27
C GLY A 57 -17.88 19.84 5.58
N LEU A 58 -16.98 19.25 4.78
CA LEU A 58 -16.61 17.84 4.90
C LEU A 58 -15.35 17.64 5.73
N ALA A 59 -15.33 16.58 6.53
CA ALA A 59 -14.14 16.13 7.22
C ALA A 59 -13.04 15.73 6.22
N ARG A 60 -11.77 15.85 6.63
CA ARG A 60 -10.58 15.65 5.78
C ARG A 60 -10.64 14.43 4.87
N TYR A 61 -11.14 13.31 5.35
CA TYR A 61 -11.17 12.03 4.64
C TYR A 61 -12.59 11.60 4.22
N GLU A 62 -13.61 12.42 4.44
CA GLU A 62 -14.99 12.10 4.04
C GLU A 62 -15.11 11.76 2.56
N PRO A 63 -14.55 12.58 1.63
CA PRO A 63 -14.58 12.24 0.22
C PRO A 63 -13.85 10.94 -0.12
N VAL A 64 -12.81 10.57 0.64
CA VAL A 64 -12.09 9.30 0.46
C VAL A 64 -12.98 8.14 0.85
N LEU A 65 -13.63 8.21 2.01
CA LEU A 65 -14.55 7.17 2.49
C LEU A 65 -15.75 7.00 1.57
N SER A 66 -16.37 8.11 1.19
CA SER A 66 -17.49 8.10 0.25
C SER A 66 -17.09 7.46 -1.08
N ALA A 67 -15.93 7.80 -1.63
CA ALA A 67 -15.43 7.21 -2.86
C ALA A 67 -15.13 5.70 -2.69
N ILE A 68 -14.43 5.29 -1.64
CA ILE A 68 -14.10 3.88 -1.38
C ILE A 68 -15.38 3.03 -1.32
N TRP A 69 -16.42 3.51 -0.64
CA TRP A 69 -17.66 2.77 -0.50
C TRP A 69 -18.55 2.80 -1.74
N SER A 70 -18.39 3.81 -2.62
CA SER A 70 -19.08 3.83 -3.92
C SER A 70 -18.47 2.87 -4.94
N TYR A 71 -17.16 2.61 -4.85
CA TYR A 71 -16.48 1.57 -5.61
C TYR A 71 -16.72 0.21 -4.92
N GLN A 72 -17.97 -0.25 -4.84
CA GLN A 72 -18.21 -1.61 -4.37
C GLN A 72 -17.59 -2.59 -5.37
N PRO A 73 -16.91 -3.65 -4.89
CA PRO A 73 -16.36 -4.68 -5.75
C PRO A 73 -17.52 -5.54 -6.29
N GLU A 74 -18.37 -4.96 -7.11
CA GLU A 74 -19.16 -5.78 -8.02
C GLU A 74 -18.13 -6.55 -8.84
N ARG A 75 -18.27 -7.86 -8.85
CA ARG A 75 -17.34 -8.90 -9.33
C ARG A 75 -16.80 -8.72 -10.76
N SER A 76 -17.02 -7.60 -11.41
CA SER A 76 -16.67 -7.29 -12.79
C SER A 76 -15.64 -6.15 -12.98
N GLN A 77 -15.30 -5.37 -11.96
CA GLN A 77 -14.35 -4.27 -12.13
C GLN A 77 -12.92 -4.74 -11.97
N ASP A 78 -12.07 -4.46 -12.97
CA ASP A 78 -10.62 -4.70 -12.89
C ASP A 78 -10.04 -3.91 -11.70
N PRO A 79 -9.32 -4.57 -10.75
CA PRO A 79 -8.70 -3.92 -9.61
C PRO A 79 -7.76 -2.77 -9.98
N ILE A 80 -7.08 -2.85 -11.13
CA ILE A 80 -6.21 -1.77 -11.62
C ILE A 80 -7.04 -0.56 -12.01
N GLU A 81 -8.14 -0.77 -12.75
CA GLU A 81 -9.06 0.31 -13.11
C GLU A 81 -9.70 0.95 -11.87
N ALA A 82 -10.10 0.17 -10.89
CA ALA A 82 -10.65 0.69 -9.64
C ALA A 82 -9.66 1.65 -8.94
N VAL A 83 -8.38 1.30 -8.88
CA VAL A 83 -7.34 2.18 -8.31
C VAL A 83 -7.16 3.45 -9.16
N LEU A 84 -7.18 3.34 -10.48
CA LEU A 84 -7.02 4.48 -11.38
C LEU A 84 -8.23 5.42 -11.33
N ASP A 85 -9.43 4.87 -11.25
CA ASP A 85 -10.67 5.65 -11.12
C ASP A 85 -10.70 6.41 -9.78
N LEU A 86 -10.46 5.72 -8.67
CA LEU A 86 -10.33 6.38 -7.36
C LEU A 86 -9.24 7.45 -7.39
N THR A 87 -8.11 7.17 -8.03
CA THR A 87 -7.02 8.15 -8.17
C THR A 87 -7.48 9.38 -8.93
N ARG A 88 -8.25 9.21 -10.01
CA ARG A 88 -8.79 10.30 -10.83
C ARG A 88 -9.76 11.16 -10.03
N ASP A 89 -10.67 10.53 -9.29
CA ASP A 89 -11.69 11.23 -8.51
C ASP A 89 -11.07 12.00 -7.34
N LEU A 90 -10.20 11.36 -6.56
CA LEU A 90 -9.50 12.04 -5.48
C LEU A 90 -8.55 13.14 -5.98
N LYS A 91 -7.94 12.97 -7.16
CA LYS A 91 -7.12 14.02 -7.77
C LYS A 91 -7.94 15.25 -8.15
N ARG A 92 -9.17 15.06 -8.63
CA ARG A 92 -10.09 16.19 -8.91
C ARG A 92 -10.43 16.96 -7.65
N LEU A 93 -10.68 16.26 -6.54
CA LEU A 93 -11.07 16.86 -5.26
C LEU A 93 -9.88 17.55 -4.56
N TYR A 94 -8.75 16.86 -4.44
CA TYR A 94 -7.62 17.35 -3.66
C TYR A 94 -6.54 18.04 -4.48
N ARG A 95 -6.64 18.03 -5.81
CA ARG A 95 -5.70 18.64 -6.78
C ARG A 95 -4.24 18.22 -6.56
N LYS A 96 -4.04 16.99 -6.14
CA LYS A 96 -2.73 16.37 -5.85
C LYS A 96 -2.63 14.97 -6.41
N GLU A 97 -1.40 14.51 -6.61
CA GLU A 97 -1.15 13.11 -6.95
C GLU A 97 -1.45 12.23 -5.74
N VAL A 98 -2.30 11.24 -5.95
CA VAL A 98 -2.84 10.39 -4.88
C VAL A 98 -2.80 8.90 -5.20
N LEU A 99 -2.14 8.47 -6.29
CA LEU A 99 -2.06 7.05 -6.71
C LEU A 99 -1.62 6.14 -5.55
N SER A 100 -0.55 6.52 -4.83
CA SER A 100 -0.06 5.77 -3.69
C SER A 100 -1.07 5.70 -2.53
N ALA A 101 -1.88 6.73 -2.36
CA ALA A 101 -2.95 6.73 -1.36
C ALA A 101 -4.13 5.88 -1.80
N SER A 102 -4.57 6.04 -3.05
CA SER A 102 -5.70 5.29 -3.61
C SER A 102 -5.49 3.78 -3.55
N SER A 103 -4.31 3.30 -3.96
CA SER A 103 -3.98 1.88 -3.91
C SER A 103 -3.97 1.34 -2.48
N LYS A 104 -3.45 2.10 -1.51
CA LYS A 104 -3.45 1.71 -0.09
C LYS A 104 -4.86 1.68 0.50
N PHE A 105 -5.65 2.72 0.26
CA PHE A 105 -7.01 2.78 0.79
C PHE A 105 -7.90 1.66 0.24
N LEU A 106 -7.84 1.39 -1.07
CA LEU A 106 -8.56 0.28 -1.66
C LEU A 106 -8.05 -1.08 -1.18
N TRP A 107 -6.75 -1.24 -0.97
CA TRP A 107 -6.23 -2.47 -0.39
C TRP A 107 -6.81 -2.74 1.01
N PHE A 108 -6.90 -1.73 1.86
CA PHE A 108 -7.51 -1.88 3.19
C PHE A 108 -9.02 -2.14 3.11
N ALA A 109 -9.73 -1.52 2.18
CA ALA A 109 -11.15 -1.69 2.03
C ALA A 109 -11.53 -3.03 1.37
N TRP A 110 -10.87 -3.37 0.25
CA TRP A 110 -11.21 -4.54 -0.55
C TRP A 110 -10.27 -5.73 -0.34
N GLY A 111 -8.99 -5.49 -0.11
CA GLY A 111 -7.98 -6.52 0.15
C GLY A 111 -7.42 -7.14 -1.13
N ARG A 112 -7.87 -8.30 -1.44
CA ARG A 112 -7.18 -9.41 -2.11
C ARG A 112 -6.61 -9.19 -3.52
N GLU A 113 -6.95 -8.13 -4.25
CA GLU A 113 -6.53 -7.99 -5.66
C GLU A 113 -5.83 -6.67 -5.95
N ILE A 114 -5.76 -5.81 -4.94
CA ILE A 114 -5.15 -4.49 -5.07
C ILE A 114 -3.64 -4.58 -4.79
N ILE A 115 -2.83 -4.27 -5.79
CA ILE A 115 -1.38 -4.13 -5.63
C ILE A 115 -1.09 -2.72 -5.12
N ILE A 116 -0.41 -2.62 -3.97
CA ILE A 116 -0.07 -1.34 -3.38
C ILE A 116 1.04 -0.66 -4.19
N TYR A 117 0.77 0.54 -4.70
CA TYR A 117 1.80 1.37 -5.32
C TYR A 117 2.61 2.12 -4.27
N ASP A 118 3.92 1.91 -4.29
CA ASP A 118 4.87 2.62 -3.44
C ASP A 118 6.12 3.04 -4.22
N SER A 119 6.62 4.26 -3.98
CA SER A 119 7.78 4.78 -4.71
C SER A 119 9.07 4.03 -4.39
N GLN A 120 9.23 3.49 -3.17
CA GLN A 120 10.39 2.68 -2.82
C GLN A 120 10.31 1.31 -3.51
N ALA A 121 9.14 0.68 -3.49
CA ALA A 121 8.92 -0.56 -4.21
C ALA A 121 9.13 -0.38 -5.73
N LEU A 122 8.66 0.74 -6.31
CA LEU A 122 8.94 1.08 -7.70
C LEU A 122 10.45 1.17 -7.97
N ALA A 123 11.22 1.85 -7.13
CA ALA A 123 12.67 1.97 -7.28
C ALA A 123 13.34 0.58 -7.30
N SER A 124 12.90 -0.33 -6.43
CA SER A 124 13.36 -1.71 -6.44
C SER A 124 12.99 -2.45 -7.74
N ILE A 125 11.75 -2.34 -8.20
CA ILE A 125 11.30 -2.96 -9.45
C ILE A 125 12.08 -2.42 -10.65
N GLN A 126 12.39 -1.13 -10.69
CA GLN A 126 13.13 -0.48 -11.77
C GLN A 126 14.55 -1.02 -11.96
N THR A 127 15.13 -1.69 -10.98
CA THR A 127 16.43 -2.37 -11.19
C THR A 127 16.36 -3.48 -12.22
N ARG A 128 15.19 -4.13 -12.35
CA ARG A 128 14.93 -5.20 -13.35
C ARG A 128 14.12 -4.71 -14.54
N PHE A 129 13.35 -3.64 -14.37
CA PHE A 129 12.50 -3.02 -15.40
C PHE A 129 12.82 -1.53 -15.54
N PRO A 130 14.01 -1.14 -16.04
CA PRO A 130 14.47 0.24 -16.03
C PRO A 130 13.63 1.20 -16.89
N SER A 131 12.89 0.68 -17.88
CA SER A 131 11.96 1.46 -18.69
C SER A 131 10.64 1.79 -18.01
N LEU A 132 10.36 1.19 -16.84
CA LEU A 132 9.12 1.43 -16.10
C LEU A 132 9.09 2.85 -15.57
N LYS A 133 8.12 3.64 -16.05
CA LYS A 133 7.97 5.05 -15.64
C LYS A 133 7.19 5.18 -14.33
N PRO A 134 7.53 6.17 -13.49
CA PRO A 134 6.69 6.53 -12.35
C PRO A 134 5.25 6.81 -12.77
N LYS A 135 4.29 6.43 -11.92
CA LYS A 135 2.84 6.60 -12.13
C LYS A 135 2.22 5.76 -13.25
N ASN A 136 3.00 4.95 -13.96
CA ASN A 136 2.45 3.92 -14.84
C ASN A 136 1.99 2.73 -13.99
N TYR A 137 0.77 2.79 -13.46
CA TYR A 137 0.26 1.77 -12.56
C TYR A 137 0.05 0.41 -13.24
N TYR A 138 -0.39 0.37 -14.50
CA TYR A 138 -0.46 -0.87 -15.28
C TYR A 138 0.90 -1.55 -15.40
N GLY A 139 1.90 -0.81 -15.84
CA GLY A 139 3.27 -1.33 -15.97
C GLY A 139 3.84 -1.76 -14.62
N TYR A 140 3.55 -1.01 -13.55
CA TYR A 140 3.94 -1.37 -12.19
C TYR A 140 3.31 -2.70 -11.75
N CYS A 141 2.00 -2.86 -11.91
CA CYS A 141 1.30 -4.10 -11.56
C CYS A 141 1.78 -5.30 -12.38
N SER A 142 2.04 -5.12 -13.66
CA SER A 142 2.60 -6.17 -14.53
C SER A 142 3.99 -6.61 -14.06
N ALA A 143 4.90 -5.67 -13.85
CA ALA A 143 6.25 -5.96 -13.35
C ALA A 143 6.23 -6.59 -11.95
N TRP A 144 5.39 -6.07 -11.07
CA TRP A 144 5.19 -6.61 -9.73
C TRP A 144 4.73 -8.08 -9.77
N ARG A 145 3.70 -8.38 -10.59
CA ARG A 145 3.19 -9.75 -10.75
C ARG A 145 4.24 -10.72 -11.29
N THR A 146 5.04 -10.28 -12.25
CA THR A 146 6.15 -11.08 -12.79
C THR A 146 7.15 -11.45 -11.70
N LEU A 147 7.61 -10.46 -10.92
CA LEU A 147 8.58 -10.70 -9.85
C LEU A 147 7.98 -11.52 -8.70
N PHE A 148 6.73 -11.27 -8.34
CA PHE A 148 6.04 -12.05 -7.31
C PHE A 148 5.89 -13.52 -7.69
N ALA A 149 5.57 -13.81 -8.96
CA ALA A 149 5.46 -15.18 -9.45
C ALA A 149 6.81 -15.93 -9.39
N GLU A 150 7.93 -15.23 -9.64
CA GLU A 150 9.28 -15.79 -9.51
C GLU A 150 9.62 -16.13 -8.03
N ASP A 151 9.13 -15.32 -7.08
CA ASP A 151 9.53 -15.36 -5.68
C ASP A 151 8.53 -16.11 -4.78
N MET A 152 7.32 -16.38 -5.28
CA MET A 152 6.20 -16.90 -4.48
C MET A 152 6.56 -18.21 -3.74
N GLY A 153 7.18 -19.15 -4.42
CA GLY A 153 7.55 -20.45 -3.80
C GLY A 153 8.56 -20.29 -2.66
N GLU A 154 9.48 -19.31 -2.75
CA GLU A 154 10.44 -19.03 -1.67
C GLU A 154 9.75 -18.36 -0.47
N ILE A 155 8.78 -17.47 -0.73
CA ILE A 155 7.97 -16.82 0.31
C ILE A 155 7.10 -17.85 1.03
N GLU A 156 6.37 -18.69 0.29
CA GLU A 156 5.52 -19.76 0.86
C GLU A 156 6.31 -20.72 1.73
N SER A 157 7.47 -21.17 1.25
CA SER A 157 8.37 -22.05 2.01
C SER A 157 8.80 -21.40 3.33
N GLU A 158 9.09 -20.11 3.31
CA GLU A 158 9.50 -19.38 4.51
C GLU A 158 8.34 -19.13 5.46
N CYS A 159 7.15 -18.80 4.94
CA CYS A 159 5.93 -18.68 5.74
C CYS A 159 5.60 -20.00 6.46
N LEU A 160 5.69 -21.13 5.76
CA LEU A 160 5.48 -22.45 6.35
C LEU A 160 6.51 -22.73 7.47
N ARG A 161 7.79 -22.43 7.21
CA ARG A 161 8.87 -22.64 8.20
C ARG A 161 8.69 -21.84 9.48
N GLN A 162 8.11 -20.63 9.38
CA GLN A 162 7.86 -19.75 10.51
C GLN A 162 6.46 -19.91 11.12
N ALA A 163 5.65 -20.86 10.64
CA ALA A 163 4.24 -20.99 10.99
C ALA A 163 3.46 -19.67 10.85
N ALA A 164 3.80 -18.90 9.83
CA ALA A 164 3.13 -17.65 9.49
C ALA A 164 1.82 -17.89 8.72
N CYS A 165 1.09 -16.83 8.41
CA CYS A 165 -0.13 -16.92 7.64
C CYS A 165 0.15 -17.45 6.22
N MET A 166 -0.64 -18.44 5.78
CA MET A 166 -0.49 -19.09 4.48
C MET A 166 -1.45 -18.53 3.42
N GLU A 167 -2.22 -17.49 3.74
CA GLU A 167 -3.09 -16.85 2.76
C GLU A 167 -2.30 -16.02 1.74
N ARG A 168 -2.74 -16.07 0.48
CA ARG A 168 -2.07 -15.37 -0.63
C ARG A 168 -1.85 -13.88 -0.37
N TRP A 169 -2.85 -13.18 0.20
CA TRP A 169 -2.71 -11.77 0.53
C TRP A 169 -1.53 -11.48 1.48
N PHE A 170 -1.22 -12.42 2.38
CA PHE A 170 -0.10 -12.28 3.29
C PHE A 170 1.23 -12.41 2.53
N HIS A 171 1.35 -13.39 1.62
CA HIS A 171 2.53 -13.55 0.78
C HIS A 171 2.77 -12.33 -0.10
N GLU A 172 1.71 -11.76 -0.69
CA GLU A 172 1.76 -10.53 -1.46
C GLU A 172 2.26 -9.34 -0.64
N ARG A 173 1.83 -9.24 0.63
CA ARG A 173 2.29 -8.18 1.54
C ARG A 173 3.73 -8.38 2.02
N VAL A 174 4.16 -9.61 2.25
CA VAL A 174 5.57 -9.93 2.51
C VAL A 174 6.44 -9.49 1.34
N PHE A 175 5.98 -9.76 0.12
CA PHE A 175 6.68 -9.33 -1.09
C PHE A 175 6.73 -7.81 -1.25
N ASP A 176 5.62 -7.09 -1.04
CA ASP A 176 5.59 -5.63 -1.00
C ASP A 176 6.58 -5.07 0.03
N TRP A 177 6.61 -5.67 1.21
CA TRP A 177 7.53 -5.28 2.29
C TRP A 177 8.99 -5.46 1.88
N HIS A 178 9.30 -6.58 1.23
CA HIS A 178 10.62 -6.86 0.67
C HIS A 178 11.04 -5.79 -0.35
N LEU A 179 10.20 -5.52 -1.34
CA LEU A 179 10.47 -4.52 -2.37
C LEU A 179 10.67 -3.12 -1.77
N TRP A 180 9.84 -2.74 -0.81
CA TRP A 180 9.98 -1.46 -0.09
C TRP A 180 11.31 -1.36 0.65
N ARG A 181 11.75 -2.41 1.34
CA ARG A 181 13.04 -2.46 2.04
C ARG A 181 14.21 -2.33 1.08
N LEU A 182 14.17 -3.03 -0.03
CA LEU A 182 15.21 -2.96 -1.06
C LEU A 182 15.32 -1.54 -1.63
N GLY A 183 14.22 -0.94 -2.05
CA GLY A 183 14.20 0.41 -2.59
C GLY A 183 14.66 1.46 -1.58
N LYS A 184 14.32 1.30 -0.30
CA LYS A 184 14.80 2.17 0.77
C LYS A 184 16.31 2.09 0.98
N ARG A 185 16.91 0.90 0.86
CA ARG A 185 18.36 0.72 0.92
C ARG A 185 19.05 1.41 -0.26
N GLN A 186 18.50 1.29 -1.46
CA GLN A 186 19.02 1.94 -2.68
C GLN A 186 18.98 3.47 -2.58
N SER A 187 17.85 4.03 -2.10
CA SER A 187 17.70 5.47 -1.90
C SER A 187 18.71 6.04 -0.90
N ARG A 188 19.08 5.29 0.11
CA ARG A 188 20.13 5.67 1.07
C ARG A 188 21.53 5.60 0.47
N ALA A 189 21.80 4.57 -0.33
CA ALA A 189 23.08 4.38 -1.00
C ALA A 189 23.35 5.44 -2.06
N SER A 190 22.29 5.96 -2.71
CA SER A 190 22.38 7.03 -3.72
C SER A 190 22.44 8.47 -3.13
N GLY A 191 22.53 8.64 -1.81
CA GLY A 191 22.65 9.94 -1.15
C GLY A 191 21.35 10.75 -1.03
N ASN A 192 20.21 10.20 -1.47
CA ASN A 192 18.88 10.78 -1.25
C ASN A 192 18.36 10.35 0.13
N ALA A 193 18.92 10.91 1.20
CA ALA A 193 18.48 10.64 2.56
C ALA A 193 17.14 11.35 2.85
N ASP A 194 16.04 10.68 2.60
CA ASP A 194 14.78 11.00 3.27
C ASP A 194 14.92 10.64 4.75
N SER A 195 14.58 11.60 5.62
CA SER A 195 14.75 11.57 7.07
C SER A 195 14.29 10.26 7.71
N PRO A 196 14.97 9.79 8.78
CA PRO A 196 14.66 8.51 9.42
C PRO A 196 13.24 8.50 9.99
N LEU A 197 12.59 7.32 9.88
CA LEU A 197 11.40 6.97 10.65
C LEU A 197 11.74 7.06 12.15
N VAL A 198 11.40 8.16 12.80
CA VAL A 198 11.28 8.18 14.25
C VAL A 198 10.03 7.36 14.58
N ILE A 199 10.23 6.09 14.91
CA ILE A 199 9.21 5.30 15.62
C ILE A 199 9.10 5.95 16.98
N GLY A 200 8.11 6.82 17.12
CA GLY A 200 7.80 7.47 18.39
C GLY A 200 7.51 6.40 19.44
N LYS A 201 8.42 6.31 20.41
CA LYS A 201 8.10 5.75 21.73
C LYS A 201 7.12 6.74 22.38
N ARG A 202 5.85 6.37 22.49
CA ARG A 202 4.93 6.77 23.55
C ARG A 202 3.90 5.65 23.73
#